data_2ed348971f1a4ff17f20e854f942feb2
#
_entry.id   2ed348971f1a4ff17f20e854f942feb2
#
_cell.length_a   1.000
_cell.length_b   1.000
_cell.length_c   1.000
_cell.angle_alpha   90.00
_cell.angle_beta   90.00
_cell.angle_gamma   90.00
#
_symmetry.space_group_name_H-M   'P 1'
#
loop_
_entity.id
_entity.type
_entity.pdbx_description
1 polymer ?
#
loop_
_entity_poly.entity_id
_entity_poly.type
_entity_poly.pdbx_seq_one_letter_code
_entity_poly.pdbx_strand_id
1 'polypeptide(L)'
;LELSSAASDVYKRQIYGWRQVPINPSVLGKTADQNRPEIAQVMFKKNEVLQTNDLERDLFETRKKIEKVARDKQIKDYYICSFSSRSIVYKGMFLAEMLSEFYPDLNDKKLTSRFAIFHQRYSTNTFPSWDLAQPFRTLAHNGEINTVKGNINWMKIHEQDMSSPLFKDVKNLKPVFR
;
A
#
# COMPACT_ATOMS: atom_id res chain seq x y z
N LEU A 1 -8.81 -2.96 15.72
CA LEU A 1 -9.75 -2.05 16.39
C LEU A 1 -9.18 -0.64 16.53
N GLU A 2 -7.95 -0.44 17.04
CA GLU A 2 -7.35 0.90 17.20
C GLU A 2 -7.03 1.62 15.87
N LEU A 3 -6.57 0.91 14.85
CA LEU A 3 -6.35 1.50 13.52
C LEU A 3 -7.66 1.83 12.81
N SER A 4 -8.72 1.09 13.08
CA SER A 4 -10.07 1.37 12.60
C SER A 4 -10.62 2.67 13.21
N SER A 5 -10.44 2.86 14.52
CA SER A 5 -10.79 4.09 15.22
C SER A 5 -9.99 5.28 14.68
N ALA A 6 -8.67 5.15 14.55
CA ALA A 6 -7.82 6.19 13.99
C ALA A 6 -8.21 6.54 12.53
N ALA A 7 -8.61 5.56 11.74
CA ALA A 7 -9.07 5.81 10.38
C ALA A 7 -10.43 6.53 10.34
N SER A 8 -11.34 6.26 11.27
CA SER A 8 -12.63 6.95 11.36
C SER A 8 -12.51 8.37 11.93
N ASP A 9 -11.64 8.58 12.93
CA ASP A 9 -11.41 9.89 13.56
C ASP A 9 -10.64 10.86 12.64
N VAL A 10 -9.73 10.31 11.83
CA VAL A 10 -8.96 11.11 10.86
C VAL A 10 -9.82 11.58 9.69
N TYR A 11 -10.90 10.83 9.42
CA TYR A 11 -11.77 11.16 8.31
C TYR A 11 -13.23 10.96 8.70
N LYS A 12 -14.01 11.90 8.90
CA LYS A 12 -15.49 11.90 9.00
C LYS A 12 -16.20 11.06 7.91
N ARG A 13 -15.58 9.94 7.51
CA ARG A 13 -16.08 9.00 6.50
C ARG A 13 -16.67 7.79 7.15
N GLN A 14 -17.82 7.40 6.71
CA GLN A 14 -18.47 6.18 7.15
C GLN A 14 -17.68 4.98 6.62
N ILE A 15 -17.09 4.21 7.53
CA ILE A 15 -16.53 2.88 7.24
C ILE A 15 -17.72 1.92 7.17
N TYR A 16 -17.87 1.22 6.05
CA TYR A 16 -18.89 0.18 5.89
C TYR A 16 -18.49 -1.13 6.58
N GLY A 17 -17.19 -1.40 6.66
CA GLY A 17 -16.67 -2.59 7.31
C GLY A 17 -15.30 -3.00 6.81
N TRP A 18 -14.84 -4.12 7.34
CA TRP A 18 -13.61 -4.80 6.98
C TRP A 18 -13.92 -6.12 6.30
N ARG A 19 -13.19 -6.44 5.27
CA ARG A 19 -13.24 -7.72 4.58
C ARG A 19 -11.89 -8.41 4.74
N GLN A 20 -11.90 -9.61 5.31
CA GLN A 20 -10.75 -10.50 5.20
C GLN A 20 -10.59 -10.91 3.74
N VAL A 21 -9.40 -10.71 3.19
CA VAL A 21 -9.12 -11.12 1.82
C VAL A 21 -9.01 -12.64 1.77
N PRO A 22 -9.78 -13.33 0.91
CA PRO A 22 -9.64 -14.77 0.74
C PRO A 22 -8.24 -15.10 0.24
N ILE A 23 -7.58 -16.01 0.93
CA ILE A 23 -6.26 -16.50 0.57
C ILE A 23 -6.19 -18.01 0.69
N ASN A 24 -5.31 -18.63 -0.09
CA ASN A 24 -4.98 -20.05 0.01
C ASN A 24 -3.52 -20.22 0.49
N PRO A 25 -3.29 -20.41 1.80
CA PRO A 25 -1.94 -20.55 2.33
C PRO A 25 -1.22 -21.84 1.88
N SER A 26 -1.94 -22.86 1.40
CA SER A 26 -1.36 -24.14 1.04
C SER A 26 -0.33 -24.08 -0.10
N VAL A 27 -0.35 -22.99 -0.87
CA VAL A 27 0.59 -22.77 -1.98
C VAL A 27 1.90 -22.08 -1.53
N LEU A 28 1.99 -21.71 -0.25
CA LEU A 28 3.16 -21.02 0.28
C LEU A 28 4.27 -22.00 0.69
N GLY A 29 5.50 -21.57 0.49
CA GLY A 29 6.64 -22.22 1.14
C GLY A 29 6.66 -21.91 2.64
N LYS A 30 7.27 -22.82 3.43
CA LYS A 30 7.30 -22.75 4.90
C LYS A 30 7.68 -21.38 5.46
N THR A 31 8.74 -20.75 4.94
CA THR A 31 9.21 -19.44 5.41
C THR A 31 8.20 -18.34 5.11
N ALA A 32 7.56 -18.37 3.94
CA ALA A 32 6.56 -17.38 3.56
C ALA A 32 5.31 -17.49 4.44
N ASP A 33 4.87 -18.71 4.73
CA ASP A 33 3.69 -18.93 5.56
C ASP A 33 3.92 -18.55 7.03
N GLN A 34 5.09 -18.85 7.60
CA GLN A 34 5.44 -18.48 8.97
C GLN A 34 5.45 -16.97 9.22
N ASN A 35 5.72 -16.17 8.19
CA ASN A 35 5.78 -14.71 8.26
C ASN A 35 4.59 -14.03 7.56
N ARG A 36 3.58 -14.80 7.21
CA ARG A 36 2.42 -14.30 6.48
C ARG A 36 1.62 -13.30 7.33
N PRO A 37 1.38 -12.08 6.80
CA PRO A 37 0.54 -11.11 7.49
C PRO A 37 -0.94 -11.48 7.38
N GLU A 38 -1.74 -10.93 8.27
CA GLU A 38 -3.18 -10.85 8.07
C GLU A 38 -3.49 -9.84 6.96
N ILE A 39 -4.32 -10.22 5.99
CA ILE A 39 -4.62 -9.41 4.82
C ILE A 39 -6.09 -9.02 4.83
N ALA A 40 -6.35 -7.73 4.98
CA ALA A 40 -7.71 -7.20 5.04
C ALA A 40 -7.90 -5.98 4.14
N GLN A 41 -9.12 -5.76 3.73
CA GLN A 41 -9.57 -4.59 2.99
C GLN A 41 -10.56 -3.80 3.84
N VAL A 42 -10.41 -2.48 3.84
CA VAL A 42 -11.40 -1.58 4.44
C VAL A 42 -12.31 -1.02 3.35
N MET A 43 -13.60 -1.02 3.60
CA MET A 43 -14.63 -0.48 2.72
C MET A 43 -15.20 0.81 3.31
N PHE A 44 -15.18 1.89 2.55
CA PHE A 44 -15.77 3.17 3.00
C PHE A 44 -16.63 3.83 1.94
N LYS A 45 -17.53 4.66 2.41
CA LYS A 45 -18.41 5.43 1.57
C LYS A 45 -17.62 6.41 0.71
N LYS A 46 -17.84 6.37 -0.60
CA LYS A 46 -17.35 7.42 -1.50
C LYS A 46 -18.05 8.74 -1.14
N ASN A 47 -17.27 9.82 -1.06
CA ASN A 47 -17.85 11.16 -1.01
C ASN A 47 -18.30 11.53 -2.43
N GLU A 48 -19.60 11.60 -2.65
CA GLU A 48 -20.20 11.85 -3.97
C GLU A 48 -19.91 13.25 -4.51
N VAL A 49 -19.55 14.18 -3.63
CA VAL A 49 -19.25 15.58 -3.99
C VAL A 49 -17.83 15.72 -4.57
N LEU A 50 -16.91 14.79 -4.25
CA LEU A 50 -15.53 14.89 -4.70
C LEU A 50 -15.36 14.35 -6.12
N GLN A 51 -14.69 15.15 -6.96
CA GLN A 51 -14.18 14.66 -8.24
C GLN A 51 -13.13 13.57 -8.02
N THR A 52 -12.92 12.72 -9.00
CA THR A 52 -12.06 11.54 -8.86
C THR A 52 -10.62 11.88 -8.47
N ASN A 53 -10.06 12.98 -9.00
CA ASN A 53 -8.69 13.40 -8.66
C ASN A 53 -8.58 13.93 -7.23
N ASP A 54 -9.61 14.62 -6.75
CA ASP A 54 -9.66 15.12 -5.38
C ASP A 54 -9.84 13.96 -4.40
N LEU A 55 -10.59 12.94 -4.78
CA LEU A 55 -10.73 11.71 -4.00
C LEU A 55 -9.39 10.98 -3.86
N GLU A 56 -8.62 10.82 -4.94
CA GLU A 56 -7.31 10.17 -4.88
C GLU A 56 -6.32 10.95 -3.98
N ARG A 57 -6.34 12.27 -4.06
CA ARG A 57 -5.53 13.14 -3.20
C ARG A 57 -5.89 12.97 -1.74
N ASP A 58 -7.15 12.98 -1.44
CA ASP A 58 -7.68 12.80 -0.10
C ASP A 58 -7.37 11.38 0.46
N LEU A 59 -7.47 10.35 -0.37
CA LEU A 59 -7.03 9.00 -0.02
C LEU A 59 -5.51 8.95 0.26
N PHE A 60 -4.71 9.63 -0.54
CA PHE A 60 -3.27 9.71 -0.33
C PHE A 60 -2.92 10.39 1.02
N GLU A 61 -3.54 11.53 1.33
CA GLU A 61 -3.37 12.19 2.64
C GLU A 61 -3.81 11.29 3.79
N THR A 62 -4.95 10.60 3.62
CA THR A 62 -5.45 9.65 4.61
C THR A 62 -4.43 8.58 4.91
N ARG A 63 -3.92 7.95 3.88
CA ARG A 63 -2.90 6.92 4.01
C ARG A 63 -1.68 7.42 4.78
N LYS A 64 -1.18 8.61 4.44
CA LYS A 64 -0.02 9.21 5.13
C LYS A 64 -0.30 9.48 6.61
N LYS A 65 -1.52 9.91 6.96
CA LYS A 65 -1.92 10.12 8.34
C LYS A 65 -2.02 8.80 9.11
N ILE A 66 -2.60 7.76 8.51
CA ILE A 66 -2.66 6.42 9.12
C ILE A 66 -1.25 5.88 9.34
N GLU A 67 -0.38 5.98 8.35
CA GLU A 67 1.02 5.57 8.44
C GLU A 67 1.78 6.34 9.54
N LYS A 68 1.46 7.62 9.73
CA LYS A 68 2.01 8.44 10.82
C LYS A 68 1.54 7.96 12.19
N VAL A 69 0.23 7.74 12.36
CA VAL A 69 -0.34 7.22 13.62
C VAL A 69 0.27 5.86 13.96
N ALA A 70 0.42 4.98 12.98
CA ALA A 70 1.04 3.67 13.20
C ALA A 70 2.49 3.79 13.69
N ARG A 71 3.27 4.72 13.12
CA ARG A 71 4.64 5.01 13.59
C ARG A 71 4.66 5.58 15.01
N ASP A 72 3.83 6.60 15.27
CA ASP A 72 3.79 7.27 16.57
C ASP A 72 3.39 6.30 17.70
N LYS A 73 2.55 5.32 17.38
CA LYS A 73 2.16 4.22 18.27
C LYS A 73 3.12 3.03 18.25
N GLN A 74 4.20 3.08 17.49
CA GLN A 74 5.19 2.00 17.33
C GLN A 74 4.58 0.66 16.89
N ILE A 75 3.52 0.70 16.08
CA ILE A 75 2.92 -0.50 15.48
C ILE A 75 3.89 -1.03 14.44
N LYS A 76 4.45 -2.20 14.71
CA LYS A 76 5.37 -2.91 13.82
C LYS A 76 4.59 -3.79 12.84
N ASP A 77 5.26 -4.19 11.76
CA ASP A 77 4.77 -5.17 10.78
C ASP A 77 3.42 -4.79 10.13
N TYR A 78 3.20 -3.49 9.98
CA TYR A 78 2.02 -2.92 9.37
C TYR A 78 2.38 -2.11 8.12
N TYR A 79 1.68 -2.35 7.02
CA TYR A 79 1.79 -1.54 5.80
C TYR A 79 0.49 -1.54 4.99
N ILE A 80 0.30 -0.51 4.19
CA ILE A 80 -0.83 -0.37 3.28
C ILE A 80 -0.35 -0.64 1.86
N CYS A 81 -0.77 -1.76 1.27
CA CYS A 81 -0.42 -2.13 -0.10
C CYS A 81 -0.95 -1.13 -1.12
N SER A 82 -2.24 -0.81 -1.01
CA SER A 82 -2.94 0.15 -1.85
C SER A 82 -4.02 0.88 -1.06
N PHE A 83 -4.27 2.14 -1.40
CA PHE A 83 -5.32 2.96 -0.81
C PHE A 83 -5.79 3.94 -1.89
N SER A 84 -6.61 3.45 -2.80
CA SER A 84 -7.01 4.12 -4.03
C SER A 84 -8.40 3.66 -4.46
N SER A 85 -9.14 4.52 -5.13
CA SER A 85 -10.40 4.16 -5.77
C SER A 85 -10.22 3.66 -7.22
N ARG A 86 -8.97 3.65 -7.71
CA ARG A 86 -8.63 3.33 -9.11
C ARG A 86 -7.80 2.08 -9.27
N SER A 87 -7.04 1.71 -8.25
CA SER A 87 -6.09 0.60 -8.33
C SER A 87 -6.09 -0.23 -7.07
N ILE A 88 -5.79 -1.49 -7.22
CA ILE A 88 -5.60 -2.43 -6.13
C ILE A 88 -4.30 -3.18 -6.33
N VAL A 89 -3.58 -3.48 -5.26
CA VAL A 89 -2.33 -4.23 -5.28
C VAL A 89 -2.52 -5.56 -4.58
N TYR A 90 -2.30 -6.64 -5.31
CA TYR A 90 -2.13 -7.99 -4.80
C TYR A 90 -0.65 -8.35 -4.84
N LYS A 91 -0.06 -8.68 -3.71
CA LYS A 91 1.37 -9.00 -3.61
C LYS A 91 1.66 -9.97 -2.48
N GLY A 92 2.81 -10.63 -2.54
CA GLY A 92 3.22 -11.56 -1.47
C GLY A 92 4.53 -12.27 -1.74
N MET A 93 4.89 -13.18 -0.83
CA MET A 93 6.07 -14.03 -0.91
C MET A 93 5.73 -15.39 -1.50
N PHE A 94 5.53 -15.45 -2.80
CA PHE A 94 5.23 -16.68 -3.54
C PHE A 94 5.76 -16.58 -4.97
N LEU A 95 5.81 -17.70 -5.67
CA LEU A 95 6.16 -17.72 -7.09
C LEU A 95 5.04 -17.09 -7.92
N ALA A 96 5.40 -16.48 -9.05
CA ALA A 96 4.45 -15.72 -9.88
C ALA A 96 3.24 -16.56 -10.32
N GLU A 97 3.46 -17.81 -10.65
CA GLU A 97 2.43 -18.78 -11.03
C GLU A 97 1.41 -19.05 -9.91
N MET A 98 1.80 -18.89 -8.65
CA MET A 98 0.93 -19.11 -7.50
C MET A 98 0.02 -17.92 -7.17
N LEU A 99 0.18 -16.79 -7.86
CA LEU A 99 -0.54 -15.55 -7.54
C LEU A 99 -2.06 -15.73 -7.53
N SER A 100 -2.63 -16.35 -8.55
CA SER A 100 -4.08 -16.56 -8.67
C SER A 100 -4.58 -17.71 -7.80
N GLU A 101 -3.71 -18.66 -7.42
CA GLU A 101 -4.04 -19.71 -6.48
C GLU A 101 -4.03 -19.18 -5.04
N PHE A 102 -3.07 -18.31 -4.71
CA PHE A 102 -3.00 -17.67 -3.40
C PHE A 102 -4.13 -16.67 -3.18
N TYR A 103 -4.48 -15.88 -4.19
CA TYR A 103 -5.58 -14.92 -4.15
C TYR A 103 -6.76 -15.35 -5.04
N PRO A 104 -7.72 -16.11 -4.53
CA PRO A 104 -8.91 -16.54 -5.30
C PRO A 104 -9.70 -15.40 -5.93
N ASP A 105 -9.65 -14.21 -5.36
CA ASP A 105 -10.27 -13.00 -5.93
C ASP A 105 -9.84 -12.73 -7.37
N LEU A 106 -8.60 -13.08 -7.74
CA LEU A 106 -8.08 -12.87 -9.08
C LEU A 106 -8.71 -13.79 -10.13
N ASN A 107 -9.40 -14.84 -9.70
CA ASN A 107 -10.15 -15.76 -10.57
C ASN A 107 -11.62 -15.34 -10.74
N ASP A 108 -12.08 -14.30 -10.03
CA ASP A 108 -13.45 -13.81 -10.20
C ASP A 108 -13.59 -13.08 -11.54
N LYS A 109 -14.50 -13.57 -12.39
CA LYS A 109 -14.80 -12.99 -13.70
C LYS A 109 -15.26 -11.52 -13.66
N LYS A 110 -15.72 -11.06 -12.49
CA LYS A 110 -16.11 -9.67 -12.25
C LYS A 110 -14.90 -8.75 -12.00
N LEU A 111 -13.75 -9.30 -11.63
CA LEU A 111 -12.52 -8.53 -11.47
C LEU A 111 -11.94 -8.23 -12.84
N THR A 112 -12.19 -7.02 -13.33
CA THR A 112 -11.71 -6.57 -14.62
C THR A 112 -10.78 -5.37 -14.47
N SER A 113 -9.75 -5.29 -15.31
CA SER A 113 -8.83 -4.17 -15.34
C SER A 113 -8.44 -3.82 -16.78
N ARG A 114 -8.13 -2.55 -17.03
CA ARG A 114 -7.63 -2.10 -18.35
C ARG A 114 -6.19 -2.54 -18.58
N PHE A 115 -5.38 -2.63 -17.51
CA PHE A 115 -3.99 -3.07 -17.56
C PHE A 115 -3.57 -3.59 -16.18
N ALA A 116 -2.47 -4.32 -16.16
CA ALA A 116 -1.82 -4.74 -14.94
C ALA A 116 -0.32 -4.39 -14.99
N ILE A 117 0.19 -3.88 -13.87
CA ILE A 117 1.63 -3.73 -13.63
C ILE A 117 2.03 -4.87 -12.70
N PHE A 118 3.01 -5.66 -13.09
CA PHE A 118 3.43 -6.81 -12.30
C PHE A 118 4.95 -6.91 -12.22
N HIS A 119 5.41 -7.54 -11.16
CA HIS A 119 6.81 -7.85 -10.93
C HIS A 119 6.91 -9.20 -10.21
N GLN A 120 7.75 -10.10 -10.70
CA GLN A 120 7.86 -11.45 -10.15
C GLN A 120 9.15 -11.70 -9.34
N ARG A 121 9.95 -10.68 -9.11
CA ARG A 121 11.24 -10.82 -8.39
C ARG A 121 11.36 -9.77 -7.30
N TYR A 122 12.05 -10.16 -6.23
CA TYR A 122 12.56 -9.23 -5.23
C TYR A 122 13.83 -8.54 -5.71
N SER A 123 14.19 -7.43 -5.05
CA SER A 123 15.52 -6.85 -5.20
C SER A 123 16.59 -7.86 -4.80
N THR A 124 17.65 -7.95 -5.58
CA THR A 124 18.76 -8.89 -5.33
C THR A 124 19.58 -8.56 -4.10
N ASN A 125 19.47 -7.33 -3.59
CA ASN A 125 20.27 -6.77 -2.49
C ASN A 125 19.52 -6.69 -1.16
N THR A 126 18.31 -7.24 -1.07
CA THR A 126 17.50 -7.22 0.15
C THR A 126 16.97 -8.61 0.47
N PHE A 127 16.82 -8.91 1.77
CA PHE A 127 16.12 -10.13 2.18
C PHE A 127 14.64 -10.00 1.82
N PRO A 128 14.04 -11.03 1.21
CA PRO A 128 12.63 -11.05 0.91
C PRO A 128 11.78 -10.92 2.18
N SER A 129 10.75 -10.07 2.11
CA SER A 129 9.70 -9.96 3.12
C SER A 129 8.37 -9.57 2.46
N TRP A 130 7.26 -9.78 3.15
CA TRP A 130 5.94 -9.53 2.59
C TRP A 130 5.72 -8.08 2.19
N ASP A 131 6.21 -7.12 2.99
CA ASP A 131 6.11 -5.69 2.74
C ASP A 131 7.01 -5.23 1.58
N LEU A 132 8.13 -5.90 1.36
CA LEU A 132 9.06 -5.62 0.26
C LEU A 132 8.70 -6.31 -1.05
N ALA A 133 7.66 -7.13 -1.08
CA ALA A 133 7.13 -7.65 -2.33
C ALA A 133 6.69 -6.51 -3.24
N GLN A 134 6.95 -6.64 -4.54
CA GLN A 134 6.50 -5.67 -5.54
C GLN A 134 5.13 -6.08 -6.11
N PRO A 135 4.40 -5.17 -6.77
CA PRO A 135 4.77 -3.79 -7.06
C PRO A 135 4.57 -2.84 -5.88
N PHE A 136 5.27 -1.72 -5.92
CA PHE A 136 5.06 -0.60 -5.01
C PHE A 136 4.15 0.44 -5.68
N ARG A 137 2.85 0.25 -5.62
CA ARG A 137 1.83 1.11 -6.25
C ARG A 137 1.99 1.18 -7.78
N THR A 138 2.03 2.38 -8.33
CA THR A 138 2.00 2.64 -9.78
C THR A 138 3.42 2.90 -10.30
N LEU A 139 4.31 1.95 -10.17
CA LEU A 139 5.70 2.06 -10.62
C LEU A 139 6.04 0.87 -11.51
N ALA A 140 6.60 1.14 -12.68
CA ALA A 140 7.14 0.14 -13.59
C ALA A 140 8.47 0.63 -14.17
N HIS A 141 9.54 -0.11 -13.92
CA HIS A 141 10.81 0.09 -14.59
C HIS A 141 11.61 -1.21 -14.63
N ASN A 142 12.50 -1.33 -15.59
CA ASN A 142 13.43 -2.46 -15.71
C ASN A 142 14.86 -1.96 -15.53
N GLY A 143 15.32 -1.85 -14.30
CA GLY A 143 16.65 -1.41 -13.98
C GLY A 143 16.97 -1.52 -12.50
N GLU A 144 18.22 -1.32 -12.13
CA GLU A 144 18.70 -1.33 -10.75
C GLU A 144 18.84 0.09 -10.21
N ILE A 145 18.42 0.30 -8.96
CA ILE A 145 18.61 1.55 -8.23
C ILE A 145 19.52 1.23 -7.04
N ASN A 146 20.83 1.48 -7.23
CA ASN A 146 21.86 1.03 -6.30
C ASN A 146 22.30 2.11 -5.29
N THR A 147 21.66 3.27 -5.26
CA THR A 147 22.08 4.43 -4.45
C THR A 147 21.01 4.83 -3.41
N VAL A 148 20.46 3.86 -2.66
CA VAL A 148 19.42 4.11 -1.66
C VAL A 148 19.84 5.22 -0.68
N LYS A 149 21.05 5.17 -0.13
CA LYS A 149 21.54 6.17 0.81
C LYS A 149 21.63 7.57 0.18
N GLY A 150 22.10 7.65 -1.06
CA GLY A 150 22.15 8.90 -1.82
C GLY A 150 20.74 9.46 -2.07
N ASN A 151 19.83 8.63 -2.52
CA ASN A 151 18.44 9.02 -2.78
C ASN A 151 17.72 9.48 -1.50
N ILE A 152 17.95 8.81 -0.36
CA ILE A 152 17.41 9.23 0.93
C ILE A 152 17.96 10.60 1.32
N ASN A 153 19.26 10.85 1.16
CA ASN A 153 19.86 12.13 1.50
C ASN A 153 19.35 13.27 0.60
N TRP A 154 19.22 13.03 -0.70
CA TRP A 154 18.60 13.98 -1.62
C TRP A 154 17.15 14.28 -1.25
N MET A 155 16.38 13.27 -0.90
CA MET A 155 14.99 13.45 -0.48
C MET A 155 14.90 14.25 0.83
N LYS A 156 15.78 14.02 1.80
CA LYS A 156 15.82 14.80 3.05
C LYS A 156 16.02 16.29 2.79
N ILE A 157 16.89 16.64 1.83
CA ILE A 157 17.10 18.03 1.44
C ILE A 157 15.84 18.56 0.74
N HIS A 158 15.32 17.83 -0.24
CA HIS A 158 14.13 18.22 -0.98
C HIS A 158 12.91 18.43 -0.08
N GLU A 159 12.75 17.59 0.96
CA GLU A 159 11.63 17.71 1.90
C GLU A 159 11.61 19.06 2.66
N GLN A 160 12.75 19.72 2.84
CA GLN A 160 12.80 21.00 3.54
C GLN A 160 12.02 22.07 2.77
N ASP A 161 12.20 22.13 1.46
CA ASP A 161 11.60 23.12 0.58
C ASP A 161 10.35 22.62 -0.14
N MET A 162 9.92 21.40 0.15
CA MET A 162 8.77 20.77 -0.51
C MET A 162 7.49 21.58 -0.27
N SER A 163 6.89 22.03 -1.35
CA SER A 163 5.60 22.72 -1.37
C SER A 163 4.71 22.16 -2.48
N SER A 164 3.41 22.36 -2.37
CA SER A 164 2.47 21.93 -3.39
C SER A 164 1.19 22.77 -3.32
N PRO A 165 0.68 23.29 -4.44
CA PRO A 165 -0.60 23.98 -4.48
C PRO A 165 -1.79 23.03 -4.29
N LEU A 166 -1.56 21.71 -4.39
CA LEU A 166 -2.59 20.69 -4.29
C LEU A 166 -2.88 20.27 -2.86
N PHE A 167 -1.99 20.55 -1.91
CA PHE A 167 -2.12 20.16 -0.51
C PHE A 167 -2.09 21.39 0.39
N LYS A 168 -3.05 21.47 1.31
CA LYS A 168 -3.12 22.56 2.29
C LYS A 168 -1.95 22.55 3.28
N ASP A 169 -1.48 21.36 3.63
CA ASP A 169 -0.36 21.15 4.56
C ASP A 169 0.49 19.97 4.11
N VAL A 170 1.66 20.29 3.56
CA VAL A 170 2.62 19.27 3.15
C VAL A 170 3.36 18.61 4.31
N LYS A 171 3.26 19.15 5.55
CA LYS A 171 3.90 18.54 6.72
C LYS A 171 3.34 17.13 7.00
N ASN A 172 2.06 16.91 6.71
CA ASN A 172 1.41 15.60 6.87
C ASN A 172 1.90 14.54 5.86
N LEU A 173 2.59 14.98 4.81
CA LEU A 173 3.15 14.09 3.79
C LEU A 173 4.58 13.63 4.14
N LYS A 174 5.22 14.27 5.11
CA LYS A 174 6.59 13.99 5.52
C LYS A 174 6.63 12.96 6.68
N PRO A 175 7.67 12.14 6.75
CA PRO A 175 8.68 11.94 5.73
C PRO A 175 8.13 11.25 4.48
N VAL A 176 8.69 11.57 3.32
CA VAL A 176 8.31 10.92 2.05
C VAL A 176 8.79 9.47 2.02
N PHE A 177 9.96 9.22 2.57
CA PHE A 177 10.53 7.87 2.72
C PHE A 177 10.33 7.34 4.15
N ARG A 178 10.45 6.03 4.31
CA ARG A 178 10.43 5.30 5.59
C ARG A 178 11.83 4.93 6.04
#